data_d58dc2d1c21d755a1081f784ec64f7e7
#
_entry.id   d58dc2d1c21d755a1081f784ec64f7e7
#
_cell.length_a   1.000
_cell.length_b   1.000
_cell.length_c   1.000
_cell.angle_alpha   90.00
_cell.angle_beta   90.00
_cell.angle_gamma   90.00
#
_symmetry.space_group_name_H-M   'P 1'
#
loop_
_entity.id
_entity.type
_entity.pdbx_description
1 polymer ?
#
loop_
_entity_poly.entity_id
_entity_poly.type
_entity_poly.pdbx_seq_one_letter_code
_entity_poly.pdbx_strand_id
1 'polypeptide(L)'
;MKLSHFALALLISHATMAIALPKNSAVPGGVAVIDLGPASQTTPTARWGEQPIAVVRDNGRWFALLGIPLDTLPGDLEIRISSGAATTTRQVAVQIKNYPEQRLTIKDKRKVEPNAEDLARIEREQKITEAIKKHFANSAPATDFTLPASGPLSSRFGLRRIFNGQPRNPHAGLDVAVGTGTPVKAPADGIIANTGDYFFNGNTVFIDHGQGLITAYMHLSRVDVRAGQTVKKGEALGAVGSTGRATGPHLHWAVTLNNTPVDPELFLSKP
;
A
#
# COMPACT_ATOMS: atom_id res chain seq x y z
N MET A 1 35.69 1.01 58.10
CA MET A 1 35.29 1.74 56.90
C MET A 1 34.46 0.78 56.01
N LYS A 2 33.15 0.96 55.96
CA LYS A 2 32.25 0.14 55.07
C LYS A 2 31.97 0.97 53.84
N LEU A 3 32.48 0.54 52.66
CA LEU A 3 32.11 1.13 51.38
C LEU A 3 30.74 0.60 50.94
N SER A 4 29.76 1.46 50.89
CA SER A 4 28.46 1.17 50.30
C SER A 4 28.52 1.36 48.80
N HIS A 5 28.35 0.28 48.06
CA HIS A 5 28.21 0.34 46.60
C HIS A 5 26.76 0.72 46.23
N PHE A 6 26.57 1.94 45.74
CA PHE A 6 25.32 2.34 45.11
C PHE A 6 25.29 1.80 43.68
N ALA A 7 24.44 0.81 43.43
CA ALA A 7 24.14 0.37 42.06
C ALA A 7 23.14 1.35 41.43
N LEU A 8 23.60 2.12 40.45
CA LEU A 8 22.75 2.97 39.64
C LEU A 8 22.03 2.11 38.59
N ALA A 9 20.76 1.81 38.82
CA ALA A 9 19.92 1.13 37.83
C ALA A 9 19.58 2.10 36.69
N LEU A 10 20.17 1.86 35.53
CA LEU A 10 19.86 2.59 34.28
C LEU A 10 18.48 2.12 33.78
N LEU A 11 17.43 2.89 34.01
CA LEU A 11 16.12 2.68 33.39
C LEU A 11 16.24 3.04 31.90
N ILE A 12 16.42 2.01 31.06
CA ILE A 12 16.33 2.16 29.60
C ILE A 12 14.84 2.32 29.28
N SER A 13 14.40 3.56 29.14
CA SER A 13 13.09 3.89 28.58
C SER A 13 13.07 3.48 27.11
N HIS A 14 12.45 2.35 26.79
CA HIS A 14 12.11 2.02 25.41
C HIS A 14 11.00 2.97 24.97
N ALA A 15 11.35 4.04 24.30
CA ALA A 15 10.39 4.86 23.60
C ALA A 15 9.72 3.95 22.54
N THR A 16 8.50 3.50 22.81
CA THR A 16 7.65 2.88 21.81
C THR A 16 7.34 3.95 20.77
N MET A 17 7.98 3.88 19.62
CA MET A 17 7.62 4.72 18.48
C MET A 17 6.14 4.50 18.20
N ALA A 18 5.33 5.56 18.31
CA ALA A 18 3.94 5.52 17.92
C ALA A 18 3.88 5.23 16.42
N ILE A 19 3.13 4.21 16.05
CA ILE A 19 2.86 3.88 14.64
C ILE A 19 1.74 4.82 14.21
N ALA A 20 1.97 5.64 13.17
CA ALA A 20 0.89 6.44 12.62
C ALA A 20 -0.11 5.51 11.91
N LEU A 21 -1.33 5.40 12.43
CA LEU A 21 -2.41 4.67 11.77
C LEU A 21 -2.83 5.38 10.50
N PRO A 22 -3.24 4.65 9.43
CA PRO A 22 -3.86 5.27 8.28
C PRO A 22 -5.18 5.96 8.69
N LYS A 23 -5.62 6.94 7.91
CA LYS A 23 -6.92 7.60 8.12
C LYS A 23 -8.04 6.57 7.96
N ASN A 24 -8.92 6.46 8.96
CA ASN A 24 -10.09 5.58 8.88
C ASN A 24 -11.07 6.09 7.81
N SER A 25 -11.36 5.25 6.83
CA SER A 25 -12.28 5.53 5.72
C SER A 25 -12.92 4.23 5.26
N ALA A 26 -13.99 3.81 5.93
CA ALA A 26 -14.71 2.57 5.64
C ALA A 26 -15.64 2.75 4.42
N VAL A 27 -15.06 2.89 3.23
CA VAL A 27 -15.73 3.05 1.93
C VAL A 27 -15.05 2.14 0.89
N PRO A 28 -15.68 1.83 -0.26
CA PRO A 28 -15.00 1.14 -1.36
C PRO A 28 -13.68 1.81 -1.71
N GLY A 29 -12.59 1.05 -1.78
CA GLY A 29 -11.22 1.57 -2.00
C GLY A 29 -10.57 2.24 -0.80
N GLY A 30 -11.23 2.25 0.36
CA GLY A 30 -10.72 2.83 1.60
C GLY A 30 -10.07 1.81 2.53
N VAL A 31 -9.76 2.28 3.73
CA VAL A 31 -9.21 1.46 4.82
C VAL A 31 -10.09 1.62 6.05
N ALA A 32 -10.61 0.51 6.59
CA ALA A 32 -11.23 0.51 7.91
C ALA A 32 -10.17 0.25 8.98
N VAL A 33 -10.10 1.14 9.97
CA VAL A 33 -9.25 1.03 11.15
C VAL A 33 -10.13 0.57 12.32
N ILE A 34 -9.97 -0.68 12.73
CA ILE A 34 -10.88 -1.35 13.67
C ILE A 34 -10.15 -1.52 15.00
N ASP A 35 -10.67 -0.88 16.04
CA ASP A 35 -10.15 -1.02 17.40
C ASP A 35 -10.46 -2.41 17.96
N LEU A 36 -9.43 -3.16 18.34
CA LEU A 36 -9.52 -4.49 18.93
C LEU A 36 -9.44 -4.49 20.46
N GLY A 37 -9.24 -3.32 21.07
CA GLY A 37 -9.16 -3.15 22.53
C GLY A 37 -7.74 -2.92 23.04
N PRO A 38 -7.58 -2.88 24.37
CA PRO A 38 -6.28 -2.70 25.01
C PRO A 38 -5.27 -3.75 24.59
N ALA A 39 -4.01 -3.34 24.39
CA ALA A 39 -2.96 -4.25 24.03
C ALA A 39 -2.64 -5.19 25.21
N SER A 40 -2.93 -6.47 25.03
CA SER A 40 -2.50 -7.57 25.88
C SER A 40 -1.12 -8.08 25.48
N GLN A 41 -0.57 -9.03 26.24
CA GLN A 41 0.71 -9.69 25.89
C GLN A 41 0.60 -10.53 24.60
N THR A 42 -0.60 -11.07 24.31
CA THR A 42 -0.83 -11.87 23.09
C THR A 42 -1.31 -10.97 21.97
N THR A 43 -0.56 -10.92 20.88
CA THR A 43 -0.97 -10.23 19.64
C THR A 43 -2.19 -10.94 19.04
N PRO A 44 -3.32 -10.26 18.85
CA PRO A 44 -4.46 -10.85 18.16
C PRO A 44 -4.15 -11.04 16.68
N THR A 45 -4.89 -11.96 16.05
CA THR A 45 -4.95 -12.08 14.59
C THR A 45 -6.34 -11.68 14.11
N ALA A 46 -6.40 -11.13 12.90
CA ALA A 46 -7.66 -10.74 12.29
C ALA A 46 -7.74 -11.29 10.86
N ARG A 47 -8.96 -11.65 10.42
CA ARG A 47 -9.23 -12.20 9.09
C ARG A 47 -10.54 -11.66 8.55
N TRP A 48 -10.57 -11.47 7.23
CA TRP A 48 -11.78 -11.24 6.45
C TRP A 48 -11.95 -12.42 5.50
N GLY A 49 -12.96 -13.25 5.77
CA GLY A 49 -13.00 -14.59 5.18
C GLY A 49 -11.72 -15.37 5.52
N GLU A 50 -11.04 -15.87 4.48
CA GLU A 50 -9.76 -16.56 4.61
C GLU A 50 -8.53 -15.63 4.53
N GLN A 51 -8.75 -14.36 4.23
CA GLN A 51 -7.66 -13.39 4.06
C GLN A 51 -7.18 -12.86 5.42
N PRO A 52 -5.87 -12.91 5.75
CA PRO A 52 -5.35 -12.27 6.93
C PRO A 52 -5.41 -10.74 6.79
N ILE A 53 -5.70 -10.06 7.90
CA ILE A 53 -5.76 -8.59 7.98
C ILE A 53 -4.58 -8.13 8.85
N ALA A 54 -3.94 -7.04 8.45
CA ALA A 54 -2.86 -6.44 9.23
C ALA A 54 -3.35 -6.02 10.62
N VAL A 55 -2.56 -6.34 11.65
CA VAL A 55 -2.81 -5.95 13.04
C VAL A 55 -1.63 -5.15 13.56
N VAL A 56 -1.90 -3.95 14.02
CA VAL A 56 -0.90 -3.00 14.52
C VAL A 56 -1.18 -2.60 15.95
N ARG A 57 -0.13 -2.22 16.68
CA ARG A 57 -0.24 -1.68 18.02
C ARG A 57 0.04 -0.18 17.99
N ASP A 58 -0.92 0.62 18.47
CA ASP A 58 -0.74 2.06 18.63
C ASP A 58 -1.30 2.51 19.97
N ASN A 59 -0.59 3.39 20.68
CA ASN A 59 -0.99 3.99 21.96
C ASN A 59 -1.58 2.98 22.97
N GLY A 60 -0.96 1.79 23.10
CA GLY A 60 -1.37 0.75 24.02
C GLY A 60 -2.66 0.01 23.64
N ARG A 61 -3.09 0.09 22.39
CA ARG A 61 -4.24 -0.62 21.82
C ARG A 61 -3.85 -1.40 20.58
N TRP A 62 -4.62 -2.46 20.29
CA TRP A 62 -4.52 -3.18 19.02
C TRP A 62 -5.55 -2.66 18.02
N PHE A 63 -5.16 -2.56 16.75
CA PHE A 63 -6.03 -2.19 15.63
C PHE A 63 -5.86 -3.18 14.49
N ALA A 64 -6.96 -3.56 13.85
CA ALA A 64 -6.92 -4.25 12.56
C ALA A 64 -7.11 -3.23 11.42
N LEU A 65 -6.37 -3.41 10.34
CA LEU A 65 -6.40 -2.55 9.16
C LEU A 65 -6.99 -3.35 7.99
N LEU A 66 -8.26 -3.08 7.63
CA LEU A 66 -8.94 -3.76 6.52
C LEU A 66 -8.95 -2.87 5.28
N GLY A 67 -8.27 -3.28 4.22
CA GLY A 67 -8.44 -2.72 2.87
C GLY A 67 -9.77 -3.17 2.28
N ILE A 68 -10.59 -2.23 1.81
CA ILE A 68 -11.93 -2.48 1.27
C ILE A 68 -11.86 -2.41 -0.26
N PRO A 69 -12.19 -3.47 -1.02
CA PRO A 69 -12.19 -3.46 -2.49
C PRO A 69 -13.08 -2.37 -3.08
N LEU A 70 -12.69 -1.85 -4.26
CA LEU A 70 -13.44 -0.80 -4.96
C LEU A 70 -14.83 -1.21 -5.42
N ASP A 71 -15.06 -2.50 -5.61
CA ASP A 71 -16.33 -3.11 -6.03
C ASP A 71 -17.21 -3.55 -4.85
N THR A 72 -16.78 -3.29 -3.60
CA THR A 72 -17.57 -3.61 -2.42
C THR A 72 -18.84 -2.75 -2.39
N LEU A 73 -19.98 -3.39 -2.24
CA LEU A 73 -21.25 -2.71 -2.05
C LEU A 73 -21.36 -2.14 -0.63
N PRO A 74 -22.07 -1.02 -0.41
CA PRO A 74 -22.40 -0.54 0.92
C PRO A 74 -23.12 -1.60 1.75
N GLY A 75 -22.80 -1.68 3.04
CA GLY A 75 -23.33 -2.70 3.97
C GLY A 75 -22.27 -3.13 4.97
N ASP A 76 -22.59 -4.16 5.74
CA ASP A 76 -21.72 -4.63 6.81
C ASP A 76 -20.79 -5.76 6.32
N LEU A 77 -19.49 -5.59 6.54
CA LEU A 77 -18.47 -6.64 6.41
C LEU A 77 -18.18 -7.22 7.77
N GLU A 78 -18.11 -8.56 7.85
CA GLU A 78 -17.74 -9.27 9.06
C GLU A 78 -16.24 -9.62 9.05
N ILE A 79 -15.51 -9.25 10.11
CA ILE A 79 -14.15 -9.70 10.35
C ILE A 79 -14.10 -10.62 11.58
N ARG A 80 -13.25 -11.65 11.52
CA ARG A 80 -12.98 -12.57 12.62
C ARG A 80 -11.69 -12.15 13.31
N ILE A 81 -11.73 -12.09 14.63
CA ILE A 81 -10.60 -11.71 15.50
C ILE A 81 -10.33 -12.87 16.44
N SER A 82 -9.08 -13.34 16.51
CA SER A 82 -8.67 -14.39 17.45
C SER A 82 -7.57 -13.86 18.39
N SER A 83 -7.75 -14.05 19.68
CA SER A 83 -6.79 -13.69 20.74
C SER A 83 -6.69 -14.84 21.74
N GLY A 84 -5.57 -15.55 21.75
CA GLY A 84 -5.42 -16.81 22.48
C GLY A 84 -6.46 -17.83 22.02
N ALA A 85 -7.25 -18.39 22.96
CA ALA A 85 -8.31 -19.35 22.68
C ALA A 85 -9.65 -18.67 22.29
N ALA A 86 -9.79 -17.36 22.45
CA ALA A 86 -11.03 -16.63 22.18
C ALA A 86 -11.09 -16.19 20.71
N THR A 87 -12.26 -16.39 20.10
CA THR A 87 -12.58 -15.85 18.76
C THR A 87 -13.85 -15.03 18.84
N THR A 88 -13.82 -13.83 18.27
CA THR A 88 -14.94 -12.90 18.20
C THR A 88 -15.10 -12.36 16.79
N THR A 89 -16.24 -11.77 16.48
CA THR A 89 -16.48 -11.06 15.24
C THR A 89 -16.70 -9.57 15.47
N ARG A 90 -16.41 -8.77 14.44
CA ARG A 90 -16.70 -7.33 14.37
C ARG A 90 -17.34 -7.04 13.04
N GLN A 91 -18.37 -6.20 13.07
CA GLN A 91 -19.00 -5.65 11.86
C GLN A 91 -18.33 -4.33 11.50
N VAL A 92 -18.11 -4.12 10.20
CA VAL A 92 -17.53 -2.91 9.60
C VAL A 92 -18.54 -2.37 8.61
N ALA A 93 -19.22 -1.29 8.96
CA ALA A 93 -20.21 -0.64 8.11
C ALA A 93 -19.51 0.13 6.96
N VAL A 94 -19.62 -0.40 5.74
CA VAL A 94 -19.08 0.23 4.53
C VAL A 94 -20.06 1.29 4.02
N GLN A 95 -19.61 2.53 3.97
CA GLN A 95 -20.38 3.67 3.49
C GLN A 95 -20.27 3.82 1.97
N ILE A 96 -21.25 4.46 1.34
CA ILE A 96 -21.22 4.74 -0.09
C ILE A 96 -20.13 5.76 -0.43
N LYS A 97 -19.37 5.53 -1.51
CA LYS A 97 -18.45 6.50 -2.11
C LYS A 97 -18.57 6.43 -3.63
N ASN A 98 -18.84 7.58 -4.25
CA ASN A 98 -18.88 7.71 -5.70
C ASN A 98 -17.55 8.26 -6.22
N TYR A 99 -17.00 7.62 -7.25
CA TYR A 99 -15.77 8.04 -7.90
C TYR A 99 -16.08 8.68 -9.25
N PRO A 100 -15.48 9.86 -9.56
CA PRO A 100 -15.65 10.54 -10.84
C PRO A 100 -15.11 9.70 -12.01
N GLU A 101 -15.57 10.03 -13.21
CA GLU A 101 -15.08 9.47 -14.45
C GLU A 101 -13.90 10.29 -14.99
N GLN A 102 -12.88 9.60 -15.49
CA GLN A 102 -11.72 10.19 -16.19
C GLN A 102 -11.59 9.58 -17.58
N ARG A 103 -11.66 10.44 -18.60
CA ARG A 103 -11.46 10.05 -20.01
C ARG A 103 -10.05 10.41 -20.43
N LEU A 104 -9.30 9.44 -20.95
CA LEU A 104 -7.92 9.62 -21.42
C LEU A 104 -7.75 9.08 -22.84
N THR A 105 -6.91 9.76 -23.62
CA THR A 105 -6.46 9.27 -24.93
C THR A 105 -5.08 8.65 -24.79
N ILE A 106 -4.97 7.36 -25.06
CA ILE A 106 -3.71 6.61 -25.08
C ILE A 106 -3.24 6.52 -26.54
N LYS A 107 -2.08 7.09 -26.84
CA LYS A 107 -1.52 7.14 -28.21
C LYS A 107 -1.09 5.76 -28.70
N ASP A 108 -0.43 4.97 -27.86
CA ASP A 108 -0.06 3.59 -28.17
C ASP A 108 -1.28 2.68 -28.07
N LYS A 109 -1.87 2.35 -29.23
CA LYS A 109 -3.08 1.51 -29.29
C LYS A 109 -2.85 0.11 -28.69
N ARG A 110 -1.63 -0.47 -28.77
CA ARG A 110 -1.31 -1.76 -28.14
C ARG A 110 -1.49 -1.74 -26.63
N LYS A 111 -1.35 -0.57 -26.00
CA LYS A 111 -1.59 -0.41 -24.55
C LYS A 111 -3.08 -0.33 -24.19
N VAL A 112 -3.97 -0.26 -25.17
CA VAL A 112 -5.44 -0.28 -25.00
C VAL A 112 -6.00 -1.60 -25.52
N GLU A 113 -5.51 -2.06 -26.68
CA GLU A 113 -5.90 -3.30 -27.37
C GLU A 113 -4.65 -4.16 -27.61
N PRO A 114 -4.19 -4.92 -26.58
CA PRO A 114 -3.00 -5.76 -26.68
C PRO A 114 -3.20 -6.89 -27.72
N ASN A 115 -2.17 -7.22 -28.48
CA ASN A 115 -2.14 -8.39 -29.35
C ASN A 115 -1.91 -9.69 -28.55
N ALA A 116 -1.88 -10.86 -29.21
CA ALA A 116 -1.73 -12.16 -28.56
C ALA A 116 -0.41 -12.28 -27.77
N GLU A 117 0.69 -11.75 -28.28
CA GLU A 117 2.00 -11.76 -27.62
C GLU A 117 1.98 -10.88 -26.37
N ASP A 118 1.39 -9.68 -26.48
CA ASP A 118 1.21 -8.77 -25.35
C ASP A 118 0.32 -9.41 -24.25
N LEU A 119 -0.77 -10.06 -24.65
CA LEU A 119 -1.65 -10.76 -23.69
C LEU A 119 -0.92 -11.88 -22.94
N ALA A 120 -0.10 -12.67 -23.64
CA ALA A 120 0.70 -13.70 -22.99
C ALA A 120 1.76 -13.11 -22.02
N ARG A 121 2.34 -11.94 -22.35
CA ARG A 121 3.22 -11.19 -21.45
C ARG A 121 2.46 -10.68 -20.24
N ILE A 122 1.31 -10.04 -20.45
CA ILE A 122 0.44 -9.50 -19.39
C ILE A 122 0.03 -10.60 -18.40
N GLU A 123 -0.36 -11.77 -18.89
CA GLU A 123 -0.76 -12.90 -18.04
C GLU A 123 0.39 -13.38 -17.13
N ARG A 124 1.60 -13.51 -17.68
CA ARG A 124 2.79 -13.86 -16.86
C ARG A 124 3.07 -12.81 -15.79
N GLU A 125 3.03 -11.53 -16.15
CA GLU A 125 3.28 -10.40 -15.26
C GLU A 125 2.19 -10.27 -14.19
N GLN A 126 0.94 -10.59 -14.53
CA GLN A 126 -0.18 -10.61 -13.58
C GLN A 126 0.05 -11.64 -12.49
N LYS A 127 0.49 -12.87 -12.83
CA LYS A 127 0.82 -13.91 -11.83
C LYS A 127 1.90 -13.45 -10.85
N ILE A 128 2.92 -12.73 -11.33
CA ILE A 128 3.98 -12.16 -10.48
C ILE A 128 3.40 -11.10 -9.54
N THR A 129 2.66 -10.14 -10.07
CA THR A 129 2.11 -9.04 -9.28
C THR A 129 1.05 -9.50 -8.27
N GLU A 130 0.26 -10.52 -8.61
CA GLU A 130 -0.68 -11.14 -7.69
C GLU A 130 0.04 -11.86 -6.54
N ALA A 131 1.12 -12.59 -6.82
CA ALA A 131 1.91 -13.25 -5.78
C ALA A 131 2.51 -12.22 -4.80
N ILE A 132 3.02 -11.09 -5.32
CA ILE A 132 3.54 -10.00 -4.49
C ILE A 132 2.43 -9.41 -3.60
N LYS A 133 1.27 -9.09 -4.14
CA LYS A 133 0.16 -8.49 -3.40
C LYS A 133 -0.46 -9.43 -2.34
N LYS A 134 -0.41 -10.75 -2.59
CA LYS A 134 -0.88 -11.78 -1.65
C LYS A 134 0.13 -12.08 -0.54
N HIS A 135 1.38 -11.61 -0.68
CA HIS A 135 2.39 -11.86 0.34
C HIS A 135 2.01 -11.21 1.68
N PHE A 136 2.14 -11.96 2.76
CA PHE A 136 1.81 -11.52 4.10
C PHE A 136 2.97 -11.85 5.05
N ALA A 137 3.91 -10.91 5.21
CA ALA A 137 5.03 -11.04 6.13
C ALA A 137 4.55 -10.90 7.59
N ASN A 138 5.24 -11.56 8.52
CA ASN A 138 4.91 -11.46 9.96
C ASN A 138 5.45 -10.19 10.63
N SER A 139 6.27 -9.40 9.93
CA SER A 139 6.81 -8.13 10.46
C SER A 139 5.69 -7.10 10.65
N ALA A 140 5.78 -6.29 11.72
CA ALA A 140 4.84 -5.19 11.93
C ALA A 140 4.88 -4.23 10.73
N PRO A 141 3.72 -3.80 10.19
CA PRO A 141 3.69 -2.97 9.02
C PRO A 141 4.11 -1.53 9.34
N ALA A 142 4.93 -0.95 8.46
CA ALA A 142 5.31 0.46 8.53
C ALA A 142 4.24 1.30 7.82
N THR A 143 3.33 1.92 8.57
CA THR A 143 2.12 2.61 8.05
C THR A 143 2.27 4.14 7.95
N ASP A 144 3.35 4.73 8.43
CA ASP A 144 3.61 6.18 8.39
C ASP A 144 4.32 6.57 7.10
N PHE A 145 3.53 6.88 6.06
CA PHE A 145 4.06 7.18 4.73
C PHE A 145 4.28 8.67 4.50
N THR A 146 5.40 8.97 3.82
CA THR A 146 5.62 10.25 3.14
C THR A 146 5.35 10.11 1.65
N LEU A 147 5.01 11.22 0.98
CA LEU A 147 4.82 11.20 -0.47
C LEU A 147 6.14 10.82 -1.18
N PRO A 148 6.17 9.80 -2.06
CA PRO A 148 7.40 9.29 -2.66
C PRO A 148 8.12 10.27 -3.62
N ALA A 149 7.39 11.22 -4.19
CA ALA A 149 7.93 12.29 -5.01
C ALA A 149 7.16 13.58 -4.75
N SER A 150 7.86 14.70 -4.57
CA SER A 150 7.23 16.00 -4.30
C SER A 150 6.72 16.62 -5.58
N GLY A 151 5.40 16.81 -5.69
CA GLY A 151 4.75 17.43 -6.84
C GLY A 151 3.23 17.48 -6.72
N PRO A 152 2.54 18.12 -7.67
CA PRO A 152 1.08 18.18 -7.66
C PRO A 152 0.47 16.80 -7.96
N LEU A 153 -0.63 16.49 -7.27
CA LEU A 153 -1.42 15.27 -7.50
C LEU A 153 -2.28 15.49 -8.75
N SER A 154 -2.02 14.74 -9.81
CA SER A 154 -2.68 14.93 -11.11
C SER A 154 -3.86 13.96 -11.33
N SER A 155 -3.83 12.77 -10.73
CA SER A 155 -4.90 11.78 -10.85
C SER A 155 -5.02 11.02 -9.54
N ARG A 156 -6.22 11.07 -8.94
CA ARG A 156 -6.46 10.45 -7.64
C ARG A 156 -6.92 9.00 -7.78
N PHE A 157 -6.82 8.27 -6.67
CA PHE A 157 -7.31 6.90 -6.56
C PHE A 157 -8.82 6.80 -6.83
N GLY A 158 -9.25 5.68 -7.42
CA GLY A 158 -10.65 5.32 -7.61
C GLY A 158 -11.31 5.91 -8.86
N LEU A 159 -10.67 6.82 -9.59
CA LEU A 159 -11.25 7.39 -10.82
C LEU A 159 -11.65 6.28 -11.81
N ARG A 160 -12.91 6.31 -12.28
CA ARG A 160 -13.41 5.37 -13.30
C ARG A 160 -12.81 5.73 -14.65
N ARG A 161 -11.94 4.87 -15.17
CA ARG A 161 -11.16 5.16 -16.37
C ARG A 161 -11.84 4.74 -17.65
N ILE A 162 -11.86 5.63 -18.65
CA ILE A 162 -12.26 5.36 -20.03
C ILE A 162 -11.09 5.73 -20.94
N PHE A 163 -10.47 4.73 -21.59
CA PHE A 163 -9.36 4.92 -22.51
C PHE A 163 -9.82 4.72 -23.94
N ASN A 164 -9.64 5.75 -24.79
CA ASN A 164 -10.06 5.72 -26.19
C ASN A 164 -11.54 5.29 -26.36
N GLY A 165 -12.42 5.75 -25.46
CA GLY A 165 -13.84 5.41 -25.45
C GLY A 165 -14.19 4.08 -24.78
N GLN A 166 -13.22 3.28 -24.34
CA GLN A 166 -13.44 1.95 -23.76
C GLN A 166 -13.29 1.97 -22.23
N PRO A 167 -14.26 1.44 -21.45
CA PRO A 167 -14.12 1.28 -20.01
C PRO A 167 -12.91 0.42 -19.65
N ARG A 168 -12.21 0.83 -18.60
CA ARG A 168 -11.05 0.13 -18.02
C ARG A 168 -11.19 0.04 -16.50
N ASN A 169 -10.35 -0.79 -15.89
CA ASN A 169 -10.28 -0.86 -14.43
C ASN A 169 -10.06 0.54 -13.83
N PRO A 170 -10.68 0.85 -12.70
CA PRO A 170 -10.50 2.11 -12.02
C PRO A 170 -9.02 2.40 -11.72
N HIS A 171 -8.69 3.66 -11.49
CA HIS A 171 -7.34 4.08 -11.10
C HIS A 171 -6.98 3.50 -9.73
N ALA A 172 -6.05 2.56 -9.70
CA ALA A 172 -5.67 1.83 -8.48
C ALA A 172 -4.45 2.46 -7.76
N GLY A 173 -4.25 3.76 -7.87
CA GLY A 173 -3.14 4.48 -7.24
C GLY A 173 -3.32 5.98 -7.26
N LEU A 174 -2.24 6.69 -7.03
CA LEU A 174 -2.14 8.15 -7.00
C LEU A 174 -1.07 8.58 -8.00
N ASP A 175 -1.40 9.50 -8.91
CA ASP A 175 -0.44 10.03 -9.87
C ASP A 175 0.12 11.37 -9.39
N VAL A 176 1.45 11.48 -9.31
CA VAL A 176 2.19 12.70 -8.98
C VAL A 176 2.82 13.23 -10.25
N ALA A 177 2.37 14.41 -10.72
CA ALA A 177 2.87 15.04 -11.95
C ALA A 177 4.21 15.71 -11.71
N VAL A 178 5.27 15.04 -12.10
CA VAL A 178 6.66 15.51 -12.00
C VAL A 178 7.47 15.08 -13.20
N GLY A 179 8.49 15.84 -13.54
CA GLY A 179 9.33 15.60 -14.71
C GLY A 179 10.15 14.31 -14.66
N THR A 180 10.52 13.79 -15.81
CA THR A 180 11.47 12.67 -15.94
C THR A 180 12.77 12.99 -15.20
N GLY A 181 13.30 12.01 -14.46
CA GLY A 181 14.52 12.17 -13.67
C GLY A 181 14.28 12.63 -12.22
N THR A 182 13.06 13.06 -11.85
CA THR A 182 12.74 13.40 -10.47
C THR A 182 12.96 12.18 -9.57
N PRO A 183 13.69 12.31 -8.43
CA PRO A 183 13.94 11.20 -7.53
C PRO A 183 12.65 10.64 -6.93
N VAL A 184 12.55 9.31 -6.89
CA VAL A 184 11.49 8.57 -6.19
C VAL A 184 12.08 7.95 -4.94
N LYS A 185 11.44 8.16 -3.78
CA LYS A 185 11.92 7.73 -2.47
C LYS A 185 10.97 6.76 -1.80
N ALA A 186 11.50 5.87 -0.97
CA ALA A 186 10.70 4.98 -0.12
C ALA A 186 9.85 5.81 0.87
N PRO A 187 8.52 5.60 0.95
CA PRO A 187 7.65 6.35 1.86
C PRO A 187 7.83 5.93 3.32
N ALA A 188 8.29 4.71 3.55
CA ALA A 188 8.57 4.10 4.85
C ALA A 188 9.61 2.98 4.69
N ASP A 189 10.04 2.41 5.80
CA ASP A 189 10.92 1.23 5.84
C ASP A 189 10.25 0.03 5.16
N GLY A 190 11.05 -0.85 4.54
CA GLY A 190 10.54 -2.06 3.93
C GLY A 190 11.61 -2.89 3.23
N ILE A 191 11.16 -3.93 2.54
CA ILE A 191 12.00 -4.81 1.73
C ILE A 191 11.53 -4.72 0.28
N ILE A 192 12.44 -4.56 -0.67
CA ILE A 192 12.11 -4.58 -2.09
C ILE A 192 11.59 -5.98 -2.44
N ALA A 193 10.29 -6.09 -2.68
CA ALA A 193 9.65 -7.37 -3.01
C ALA A 193 9.94 -7.79 -4.44
N ASN A 194 9.99 -6.83 -5.37
CA ASN A 194 10.32 -7.09 -6.77
C ASN A 194 10.70 -5.80 -7.50
N THR A 195 11.44 -5.95 -8.60
CA THR A 195 11.70 -4.91 -9.61
C THR A 195 11.58 -5.51 -11.00
N GLY A 196 11.06 -4.75 -11.98
CA GLY A 196 10.94 -5.27 -13.35
C GLY A 196 10.37 -4.25 -14.32
N ASP A 197 10.43 -4.59 -15.62
CA ASP A 197 9.73 -3.89 -16.69
C ASP A 197 8.44 -4.65 -17.03
N TYR A 198 7.29 -4.03 -16.73
CA TYR A 198 5.98 -4.60 -16.95
C TYR A 198 5.26 -3.90 -18.10
N PHE A 199 4.47 -4.65 -18.86
CA PHE A 199 3.80 -4.16 -20.06
C PHE A 199 3.00 -2.87 -19.81
N PHE A 200 2.17 -2.84 -18.76
CA PHE A 200 1.38 -1.65 -18.43
C PHE A 200 2.10 -0.69 -17.48
N ASN A 201 2.80 -1.21 -16.49
CA ASN A 201 3.38 -0.41 -15.43
C ASN A 201 4.75 0.19 -15.82
N GLY A 202 5.40 -0.35 -16.87
CA GLY A 202 6.78 0.00 -17.21
C GLY A 202 7.76 -0.42 -16.11
N ASN A 203 8.87 0.27 -16.01
CA ASN A 203 9.84 0.01 -14.93
C ASN A 203 9.19 0.29 -13.58
N THR A 204 9.17 -0.74 -12.74
CA THR A 204 8.41 -0.78 -11.50
C THR A 204 9.25 -1.30 -10.35
N VAL A 205 9.06 -0.71 -9.18
CA VAL A 205 9.56 -1.21 -7.90
C VAL A 205 8.36 -1.55 -7.03
N PHE A 206 8.41 -2.69 -6.32
CA PHE A 206 7.47 -3.06 -5.26
C PHE A 206 8.20 -3.12 -3.93
N ILE A 207 7.59 -2.57 -2.87
CA ILE A 207 8.10 -2.65 -1.49
C ILE A 207 7.08 -3.39 -0.63
N ASP A 208 7.54 -4.35 0.14
CA ASP A 208 6.81 -4.99 1.23
C ASP A 208 7.13 -4.24 2.54
N HIS A 209 6.11 -3.66 3.14
CA HIS A 209 6.18 -2.94 4.42
C HIS A 209 5.75 -3.79 5.62
N GLY A 210 5.38 -5.05 5.40
CA GLY A 210 4.91 -6.00 6.41
C GLY A 210 3.39 -6.22 6.38
N GLN A 211 2.97 -7.39 6.82
CA GLN A 211 1.57 -7.84 6.98
C GLN A 211 0.64 -7.49 5.80
N GLY A 212 1.11 -7.72 4.56
CA GLY A 212 0.32 -7.49 3.35
C GLY A 212 0.15 -6.02 2.97
N LEU A 213 0.96 -5.11 3.54
CA LEU A 213 1.05 -3.72 3.11
C LEU A 213 2.16 -3.60 2.07
N ILE A 214 1.77 -3.47 0.81
CA ILE A 214 2.67 -3.42 -0.35
C ILE A 214 2.50 -2.08 -1.06
N THR A 215 3.60 -1.45 -1.44
CA THR A 215 3.57 -0.26 -2.31
C THR A 215 4.23 -0.55 -3.65
N ALA A 216 3.80 0.17 -4.70
CA ALA A 216 4.36 0.06 -6.04
C ALA A 216 4.61 1.44 -6.66
N TYR A 217 5.75 1.56 -7.34
CA TYR A 217 6.24 2.78 -7.99
C TYR A 217 6.45 2.47 -9.46
N MET A 218 5.65 3.06 -10.33
CA MET A 218 5.56 2.68 -11.74
C MET A 218 5.98 3.82 -12.67
N HIS A 219 6.15 3.48 -13.95
CA HIS A 219 6.54 4.37 -15.03
C HIS A 219 7.95 4.96 -14.89
N LEU A 220 8.83 4.31 -14.10
CA LEU A 220 10.16 4.82 -13.80
C LEU A 220 11.05 4.88 -15.05
N SER A 221 11.94 5.87 -15.13
CA SER A 221 13.01 5.94 -16.13
C SER A 221 14.23 5.14 -15.70
N ARG A 222 14.45 4.98 -14.38
CA ARG A 222 15.56 4.25 -13.79
C ARG A 222 15.13 3.61 -12.48
N VAL A 223 15.66 2.42 -12.19
CA VAL A 223 15.50 1.68 -10.93
C VAL A 223 16.89 1.56 -10.29
N ASP A 224 17.04 1.99 -9.05
CA ASP A 224 18.32 2.05 -8.33
C ASP A 224 18.43 0.97 -7.24
N VAL A 225 17.43 0.12 -7.09
CA VAL A 225 17.32 -0.93 -6.07
C VAL A 225 17.06 -2.30 -6.70
N ARG A 226 17.25 -3.37 -5.92
CA ARG A 226 17.03 -4.75 -6.37
C ARG A 226 16.15 -5.54 -5.38
N ALA A 227 15.48 -6.58 -5.85
CA ALA A 227 14.70 -7.49 -5.03
C ALA A 227 15.53 -8.05 -3.84
N GLY A 228 14.90 -8.14 -2.67
CA GLY A 228 15.51 -8.56 -1.41
C GLY A 228 16.28 -7.46 -0.66
N GLN A 229 16.49 -6.28 -1.26
CA GLN A 229 17.16 -5.16 -0.59
C GLN A 229 16.23 -4.56 0.48
N THR A 230 16.76 -4.34 1.69
CA THR A 230 16.09 -3.52 2.70
C THR A 230 16.29 -2.04 2.37
N VAL A 231 15.24 -1.25 2.49
CA VAL A 231 15.26 0.20 2.29
C VAL A 231 14.69 0.92 3.50
N LYS A 232 15.21 2.11 3.76
CA LYS A 232 14.74 3.01 4.82
C LYS A 232 13.86 4.11 4.26
N LYS A 233 12.96 4.65 5.08
CA LYS A 233 12.15 5.84 4.75
C LYS A 233 13.03 6.95 4.21
N GLY A 234 12.67 7.48 3.02
CA GLY A 234 13.42 8.53 2.33
C GLY A 234 14.57 8.04 1.43
N GLU A 235 14.91 6.74 1.44
CA GLU A 235 15.94 6.17 0.58
C GLU A 235 15.51 6.18 -0.90
N ALA A 236 16.45 6.46 -1.81
CA ALA A 236 16.16 6.53 -3.24
C ALA A 236 15.86 5.15 -3.83
N LEU A 237 14.77 5.05 -4.59
CA LEU A 237 14.33 3.85 -5.30
C LEU A 237 14.64 3.89 -6.80
N GLY A 238 14.75 5.11 -7.36
CA GLY A 238 14.92 5.35 -8.78
C GLY A 238 14.48 6.75 -9.16
N ALA A 239 14.09 6.93 -10.42
CA ALA A 239 13.67 8.21 -10.96
C ALA A 239 12.39 8.09 -11.80
N VAL A 240 11.57 9.12 -11.76
CA VAL A 240 10.34 9.25 -12.55
C VAL A 240 10.64 9.18 -14.04
N GLY A 241 9.74 8.59 -14.80
CA GLY A 241 9.78 8.48 -16.24
C GLY A 241 8.38 8.48 -16.86
N SER A 242 8.25 7.79 -17.99
CA SER A 242 6.99 7.58 -18.71
C SER A 242 6.96 6.22 -19.40
N THR A 243 7.62 5.20 -18.81
CA THR A 243 7.64 3.83 -19.35
C THR A 243 6.28 3.14 -19.16
N GLY A 244 6.01 2.08 -19.91
CA GLY A 244 4.74 1.37 -19.87
C GLY A 244 3.58 2.17 -20.51
N ARG A 245 2.38 2.14 -19.86
CA ARG A 245 1.18 2.85 -20.33
C ARG A 245 1.03 4.19 -19.60
N ALA A 246 1.77 5.19 -20.04
CA ALA A 246 1.74 6.55 -19.52
C ALA A 246 1.36 7.55 -20.61
N THR A 247 0.67 8.63 -20.27
CA THR A 247 0.35 9.74 -21.18
C THR A 247 1.43 10.82 -21.20
N GLY A 248 2.33 10.80 -20.23
CA GLY A 248 3.45 11.71 -20.06
C GLY A 248 4.21 11.39 -18.77
N PRO A 249 5.29 12.11 -18.45
CA PRO A 249 6.07 11.88 -17.25
C PRO A 249 5.25 12.08 -15.99
N HIS A 250 5.22 11.08 -15.11
CA HIS A 250 4.61 11.11 -13.77
C HIS A 250 5.05 9.90 -12.96
N LEU A 251 4.92 9.97 -11.65
CA LEU A 251 4.96 8.79 -10.78
C LEU A 251 3.54 8.28 -10.60
N HIS A 252 3.27 7.04 -10.96
CA HIS A 252 2.11 6.31 -10.46
C HIS A 252 2.52 5.56 -9.19
N TRP A 253 1.92 5.93 -8.05
CA TRP A 253 2.15 5.32 -6.74
C TRP A 253 0.90 4.57 -6.27
N ALA A 254 1.02 3.27 -6.03
CA ALA A 254 -0.07 2.44 -5.57
C ALA A 254 0.21 1.87 -4.17
N VAL A 255 -0.83 1.74 -3.36
CA VAL A 255 -0.83 1.05 -2.07
C VAL A 255 -1.80 -0.11 -2.13
N THR A 256 -1.34 -1.29 -1.72
CA THR A 256 -2.14 -2.50 -1.56
C THR A 256 -2.11 -2.90 -0.09
N LEU A 257 -3.26 -3.13 0.49
CA LEU A 257 -3.41 -3.64 1.84
C LEU A 257 -4.27 -4.91 1.80
N ASN A 258 -3.74 -6.03 2.33
CA ASN A 258 -4.43 -7.32 2.32
C ASN A 258 -4.90 -7.71 0.90
N ASN A 259 -4.00 -7.71 -0.07
CA ASN A 259 -4.27 -8.00 -1.48
C ASN A 259 -5.28 -7.04 -2.17
N THR A 260 -5.66 -5.94 -1.53
CA THR A 260 -6.66 -4.97 -2.00
C THR A 260 -6.01 -3.62 -2.28
N PRO A 261 -6.11 -3.06 -3.49
CA PRO A 261 -5.71 -1.68 -3.76
C PRO A 261 -6.54 -0.70 -2.93
N VAL A 262 -5.87 0.21 -2.22
CA VAL A 262 -6.50 1.22 -1.36
C VAL A 262 -5.97 2.61 -1.66
N ASP A 263 -6.73 3.64 -1.27
CA ASP A 263 -6.37 5.04 -1.48
C ASP A 263 -5.06 5.40 -0.75
N PRO A 264 -3.97 5.70 -1.49
CA PRO A 264 -2.68 6.03 -0.89
C PRO A 264 -2.71 7.25 0.03
N GLU A 265 -3.61 8.21 -0.21
CA GLU A 265 -3.71 9.42 0.60
C GLU A 265 -4.13 9.15 2.06
N LEU A 266 -4.67 7.96 2.34
CA LEU A 266 -5.04 7.55 3.70
C LEU A 266 -3.81 7.26 4.57
N PHE A 267 -2.68 6.96 3.98
CA PHE A 267 -1.42 6.65 4.68
C PHE A 267 -0.51 7.88 4.83
N LEU A 268 -0.81 8.98 4.16
CA LEU A 268 -0.02 10.20 4.27
C LEU A 268 -0.33 10.92 5.58
N SER A 269 0.71 11.18 6.38
CA SER A 269 0.63 12.10 7.52
C SER A 269 0.13 13.46 7.02
N LYS A 270 -0.66 14.16 7.82
CA LYS A 270 -0.96 15.57 7.49
C LYS A 270 0.37 16.33 7.45
N PRO A 271 0.56 17.20 6.44
CA PRO A 271 1.74 18.09 6.42
C PRO A 271 1.75 19.02 7.63
#